data_7213d2f31c97c686b0ce1eaf4cac947e
#
_entry.id   7213d2f31c97c686b0ce1eaf4cac947e
#
_cell.length_a   1.000
_cell.length_b   1.000
_cell.length_c   1.000
_cell.angle_alpha   90.00
_cell.angle_beta   90.00
_cell.angle_gamma   90.00
#
_symmetry.space_group_name_H-M   'P 1'
#
loop_
_entity.id
_entity.type
_entity.pdbx_description
1 polymer ?
#
loop_
_entity_poly.entity_id
_entity_poly.type
_entity_poly.pdbx_seq_one_letter_code
_entity_poly.pdbx_strand_id
1 'polypeptide(L)'
;MNQFKTTSLADQVFEKLENDIIQGVYPRGEILTELKLVDQLGVSRTPIREALRRLEQERLIEDTGKGSRVVGITEEDLEDIMNIRQRIEGLAAYYATKNMTPEGLAQLTHIADLQDFYFDKGDAELLRQG
;
A
#
# COMPACT_ATOMS: atom_id res chain seq x y z
N MET A 1 -24.09 -5.72 16.83
CA MET A 1 -23.52 -5.86 16.29
C MET A 1 -23.39 -5.53 15.29
N ASN A 2 -23.38 -5.27 14.89
CA ASN A 2 -23.08 -5.26 14.06
C ASN A 2 -22.30 -5.03 13.51
N GLN A 3 -22.21 -4.90 13.87
CA GLN A 3 -21.08 -5.02 13.57
C GLN A 3 -20.81 -5.43 12.25
N PHE A 4 -21.58 -5.70 11.61
CA PHE A 4 -21.49 -6.08 10.26
C PHE A 4 -21.58 -4.83 9.41
N LYS A 5 -20.46 -4.16 9.26
CA LYS A 5 -20.37 -3.18 8.21
C LYS A 5 -20.51 -3.92 6.91
N THR A 6 -21.65 -3.79 6.28
CA THR A 6 -21.76 -4.09 4.88
C THR A 6 -20.80 -3.13 4.17
N THR A 7 -19.72 -3.66 3.69
CA THR A 7 -18.78 -2.89 2.86
C THR A 7 -19.54 -2.43 1.63
N SER A 8 -19.57 -1.14 1.36
CA SER A 8 -20.21 -0.62 0.17
C SER A 8 -19.51 -1.15 -1.09
N LEU A 9 -20.21 -1.14 -2.20
CA LEU A 9 -19.61 -1.56 -3.47
C LEU A 9 -18.43 -0.64 -3.85
N ALA A 10 -18.53 0.65 -3.54
CA ALA A 10 -17.44 1.59 -3.74
C ALA A 10 -16.21 1.22 -2.91
N ASP A 11 -16.40 0.78 -1.66
CA ASP A 11 -15.30 0.31 -0.81
C ASP A 11 -14.62 -0.92 -1.41
N GLN A 12 -15.40 -1.86 -1.89
CA GLN A 12 -14.86 -3.07 -2.52
C GLN A 12 -14.06 -2.74 -3.78
N VAL A 13 -14.57 -1.86 -4.62
CA VAL A 13 -13.86 -1.40 -5.82
C VAL A 13 -12.57 -0.68 -5.44
N PHE A 14 -12.64 0.20 -4.46
CA PHE A 14 -11.47 0.93 -3.98
C PHE A 14 -10.38 -0.03 -3.49
N GLU A 15 -10.73 -0.97 -2.63
CA GLU A 15 -9.76 -1.94 -2.09
C GLU A 15 -9.14 -2.79 -3.19
N LYS A 16 -9.94 -3.22 -4.15
CA LYS A 16 -9.42 -4.01 -5.26
C LYS A 16 -8.45 -3.20 -6.11
N LEU A 17 -8.83 -2.00 -6.49
CA LEU A 17 -7.97 -1.14 -7.32
C LEU A 17 -6.71 -0.72 -6.58
N GLU A 18 -6.81 -0.37 -5.31
CA GLU A 18 -5.66 -0.02 -4.48
C GLU A 18 -4.67 -1.18 -4.43
N ASN A 19 -5.16 -2.37 -4.14
CA ASN A 19 -4.34 -3.56 -4.07
C ASN A 19 -3.69 -3.88 -5.41
N ASP A 20 -4.46 -3.79 -6.48
CA ASP A 20 -3.95 -4.06 -7.84
C ASP A 20 -2.88 -3.05 -8.26
N ILE A 21 -3.03 -1.78 -7.88
CA ILE A 21 -2.01 -0.75 -8.15
C ILE A 21 -0.74 -1.04 -7.34
N ILE A 22 -0.88 -1.34 -6.07
CA ILE A 22 0.25 -1.62 -5.18
C ILE A 22 1.01 -2.85 -5.65
N GLN A 23 0.31 -3.88 -6.10
CA GLN A 23 0.93 -5.10 -6.57
C GLN A 23 1.42 -5.05 -8.02
N GLY A 24 1.18 -3.94 -8.71
CA GLY A 24 1.65 -3.77 -10.08
C GLY A 24 0.79 -4.42 -11.15
N VAL A 25 -0.41 -4.87 -10.81
CA VAL A 25 -1.39 -5.36 -11.80
C VAL A 25 -1.70 -4.25 -12.80
N TYR A 26 -1.88 -3.04 -12.28
CA TYR A 26 -1.93 -1.84 -13.11
C TYR A 26 -0.57 -1.15 -12.99
N PRO A 27 0.29 -1.25 -14.00
CA PRO A 27 1.64 -0.69 -13.92
C PRO A 27 1.62 0.84 -13.91
N ARG A 28 2.67 1.41 -13.37
CA ARG A 28 2.86 2.86 -13.34
C ARG A 28 2.77 3.43 -14.75
N GLY A 29 2.01 4.49 -14.89
CA GLY A 29 1.79 5.16 -16.18
C GLY A 29 0.56 4.67 -16.93
N GLU A 30 -0.05 3.56 -16.53
CA GLU A 30 -1.26 3.07 -17.17
C GLU A 30 -2.42 4.04 -16.95
N ILE A 31 -3.23 4.22 -17.96
CA ILE A 31 -4.42 5.08 -17.91
C ILE A 31 -5.64 4.23 -17.61
N LEU A 32 -6.30 4.53 -16.50
CA LEU A 32 -7.55 3.90 -16.10
C LEU A 32 -8.71 4.82 -16.49
N THR A 33 -9.74 4.27 -17.13
CA THR A 33 -10.95 5.01 -17.46
C THR A 33 -12.15 4.36 -16.79
N GLU A 34 -13.18 5.15 -16.52
CA GLU A 34 -14.43 4.64 -15.95
C GLU A 34 -15.01 3.54 -16.83
N LEU A 35 -15.07 3.75 -18.13
CA LEU A 35 -15.63 2.77 -19.07
C LEU A 35 -14.90 1.43 -19.02
N LYS A 36 -13.58 1.49 -19.02
CA LYS A 36 -12.75 0.29 -18.98
C LYS A 36 -12.96 -0.49 -17.68
N LEU A 37 -13.04 0.22 -16.56
CA LEU A 37 -13.25 -0.41 -15.26
C LEU A 37 -14.68 -0.95 -15.11
N VAL A 38 -15.69 -0.25 -15.64
CA VAL A 38 -17.07 -0.75 -15.70
C VAL A 38 -17.08 -2.09 -16.42
N ASP A 39 -16.43 -2.17 -17.55
CA ASP A 39 -16.36 -3.39 -18.35
C ASP A 39 -15.62 -4.51 -17.63
N GLN A 40 -14.48 -4.20 -17.02
CA GLN A 40 -13.63 -5.19 -16.36
C GLN A 40 -14.23 -5.71 -15.04
N LEU A 41 -14.86 -4.83 -14.28
CA LEU A 41 -15.34 -5.17 -12.94
C LEU A 41 -16.82 -5.53 -12.90
N GLY A 42 -17.55 -5.24 -13.97
CA GLY A 42 -18.96 -5.58 -14.04
C GLY A 42 -19.84 -4.82 -13.08
N VAL A 43 -19.47 -3.60 -12.74
CA VAL A 43 -20.23 -2.73 -11.83
C VAL A 43 -20.59 -1.43 -12.53
N SER A 44 -21.53 -0.65 -11.97
CA SER A 44 -21.93 0.62 -12.53
C SER A 44 -20.87 1.70 -12.35
N ARG A 45 -21.05 2.84 -12.99
CA ARG A 45 -20.09 3.96 -12.95
C ARG A 45 -19.94 4.58 -11.57
N THR A 46 -21.03 4.68 -10.81
CA THR A 46 -21.03 5.41 -9.53
C THR A 46 -20.00 4.88 -8.54
N PRO A 47 -19.95 3.57 -8.22
CA PRO A 47 -18.93 3.06 -7.30
C PRO A 47 -17.52 3.17 -7.84
N ILE A 48 -17.35 3.08 -9.17
CA ILE A 48 -16.05 3.24 -9.81
C ILE A 48 -15.57 4.69 -9.69
N ARG A 49 -16.44 5.65 -9.98
CA ARG A 49 -16.11 7.06 -9.88
C ARG A 49 -15.72 7.45 -8.47
N GLU A 50 -16.45 6.96 -7.48
CA GLU A 50 -16.15 7.21 -6.08
C GLU A 50 -14.81 6.58 -5.68
N ALA A 51 -14.55 5.36 -6.11
CA ALA A 51 -13.28 4.68 -5.83
C ALA A 51 -12.10 5.42 -6.47
N LEU A 52 -12.23 5.86 -7.71
CA LEU A 52 -11.18 6.62 -8.40
C LEU A 52 -10.89 7.94 -7.69
N ARG A 53 -11.94 8.62 -7.22
CA ARG A 53 -11.76 9.85 -6.46
C ARG A 53 -10.96 9.61 -5.18
N ARG A 54 -11.23 8.53 -4.48
CA ARG A 54 -10.49 8.16 -3.27
C ARG A 54 -9.03 7.82 -3.57
N LEU A 55 -8.79 7.09 -4.64
CA LEU A 55 -7.42 6.77 -5.08
C LEU A 55 -6.64 8.04 -5.45
N GLU A 56 -7.30 9.00 -6.06
CA GLU A 56 -6.69 10.29 -6.37
C GLU A 56 -6.34 11.06 -5.11
N GLN A 57 -7.21 11.05 -4.11
CA GLN A 57 -6.95 11.67 -2.80
C GLN A 57 -5.74 11.04 -2.12
N GLU A 58 -5.54 9.74 -2.32
CA GLU A 58 -4.36 9.03 -1.79
C GLU A 58 -3.13 9.16 -2.69
N ARG A 59 -3.25 9.85 -3.80
CA ARG A 59 -2.17 10.09 -4.77
C ARG A 59 -1.63 8.81 -5.42
N LEU A 60 -2.43 7.78 -5.48
CA LEU A 60 -2.09 6.57 -6.23
C LEU A 60 -2.36 6.71 -7.72
N ILE A 61 -3.26 7.61 -8.07
CA ILE A 61 -3.56 7.98 -9.45
C ILE A 61 -3.66 9.51 -9.54
N GLU A 62 -3.53 10.02 -10.76
CA GLU A 62 -3.74 11.44 -11.03
C GLU A 62 -4.62 11.61 -12.27
N ASP A 63 -5.52 12.60 -12.22
CA ASP A 63 -6.41 12.90 -13.33
C ASP A 63 -5.64 13.61 -14.45
N THR A 64 -5.75 13.07 -15.66
CA THR A 64 -5.10 13.64 -16.85
C THR A 64 -6.09 14.36 -17.76
N GLY A 65 -7.37 14.39 -17.40
CA GLY A 65 -8.43 14.91 -18.26
C GLY A 65 -8.95 13.87 -19.25
N LYS A 66 -8.16 12.85 -19.56
CA LYS A 66 -8.54 11.75 -20.47
C LYS A 66 -8.64 10.41 -19.76
N GLY A 67 -8.58 10.43 -18.44
CA GLY A 67 -8.57 9.25 -17.59
C GLY A 67 -7.64 9.49 -16.42
N SER A 68 -7.43 8.47 -15.63
CA SER A 68 -6.59 8.53 -14.45
C SER A 68 -5.33 7.73 -14.67
N ARG A 69 -4.18 8.38 -14.52
CA ARG A 69 -2.88 7.74 -14.69
C ARG A 69 -2.40 7.15 -13.38
N VAL A 70 -1.95 5.92 -13.42
CA VAL A 70 -1.39 5.24 -12.24
C VAL A 70 -0.04 5.85 -11.90
N VAL A 71 0.08 6.41 -10.71
CA VAL A 71 1.35 6.94 -10.16
C VAL A 71 2.06 5.84 -9.40
N GLY A 72 1.33 5.12 -8.57
CA GLY A 72 1.86 4.02 -7.78
C GLY A 72 2.89 4.48 -6.75
N ILE A 73 3.78 3.56 -6.38
CA ILE A 73 4.88 3.83 -5.44
C ILE A 73 6.17 3.93 -6.25
N THR A 74 6.89 5.03 -6.12
CA THR A 74 8.16 5.24 -6.82
C THR A 74 9.31 4.69 -6.00
N GLU A 75 10.48 4.53 -6.65
CA GLU A 75 11.71 4.15 -5.93
C GLU A 75 12.07 5.19 -4.88
N GLU A 76 11.86 6.48 -5.19
CA GLU A 76 12.10 7.57 -4.24
C GLU A 76 11.20 7.43 -3.01
N ASP A 77 9.91 7.14 -3.22
CA ASP A 77 8.98 6.89 -2.11
C ASP A 77 9.44 5.72 -1.25
N LEU A 78 9.92 4.66 -1.88
CA LEU A 78 10.41 3.49 -1.18
C LEU A 78 11.64 3.81 -0.34
N GLU A 79 12.59 4.58 -0.89
CA GLU A 79 13.76 5.05 -0.16
C GLU A 79 13.36 5.90 1.05
N ASP A 80 12.41 6.80 0.87
CA ASP A 80 11.90 7.65 1.95
C ASP A 80 11.27 6.81 3.06
N ILE A 81 10.46 5.83 2.68
CA ILE A 81 9.83 4.91 3.64
C ILE A 81 10.90 4.15 4.43
N MET A 82 11.91 3.63 3.75
CA MET A 82 13.01 2.90 4.40
C MET A 82 13.80 3.79 5.35
N ASN A 83 14.09 5.02 4.94
CA ASN A 83 14.80 5.99 5.79
C ASN A 83 14.00 6.34 7.04
N ILE A 84 12.69 6.58 6.88
CA ILE A 84 11.80 6.88 8.01
C ILE A 84 11.73 5.67 8.95
N ARG A 85 11.58 4.48 8.40
CA ARG A 85 11.55 3.23 9.17
C ARG A 85 12.80 3.05 10.01
N GLN A 86 13.98 3.24 9.40
CA GLN A 86 15.25 3.10 10.09
C GLN A 86 15.38 4.08 11.25
N ARG A 87 14.96 5.33 11.05
CA ARG A 87 15.01 6.36 12.09
C ARG A 87 14.07 6.04 13.25
N ILE A 88 12.87 5.57 12.93
CA ILE A 88 11.89 5.17 13.96
C ILE A 88 12.40 3.97 14.75
N GLU A 89 12.93 2.96 14.08
CA GLU A 89 13.49 1.77 14.73
C GLU A 89 14.69 2.12 15.60
N GLY A 90 15.59 2.98 15.12
CA GLY A 90 16.74 3.44 15.88
C GLY A 90 16.33 4.21 17.12
N LEU A 91 15.34 5.09 17.01
CA LEU A 91 14.83 5.85 18.14
C LEU A 91 14.12 4.94 19.16
N ALA A 92 13.31 4.01 18.67
CA ALA A 92 12.62 3.04 19.52
C ALA A 92 13.65 2.17 20.27
N ALA A 93 14.69 1.71 19.59
CA ALA A 93 15.76 0.92 20.20
C ALA A 93 16.51 1.73 21.27
N TYR A 94 16.79 3.00 21.00
CA TYR A 94 17.46 3.88 21.96
C TYR A 94 16.66 4.03 23.24
N TYR A 95 15.37 4.32 23.15
CA TYR A 95 14.54 4.46 24.34
C TYR A 95 14.28 3.13 25.03
N ALA A 96 14.18 2.06 24.28
CA ALA A 96 13.98 0.72 24.83
C ALA A 96 15.18 0.28 25.64
N THR A 97 16.41 0.53 25.18
CA THR A 97 17.62 0.13 25.90
C THR A 97 17.81 0.85 27.22
N LYS A 98 17.25 2.06 27.37
CA LYS A 98 17.32 2.81 28.60
C LYS A 98 16.52 2.18 29.78
N ASN A 99 15.42 1.51 29.41
CA ASN A 99 14.45 1.04 30.41
C ASN A 99 14.15 -0.46 30.28
N MET A 100 14.91 -1.18 29.49
CA MET A 100 14.55 -2.52 29.10
C MET A 100 15.29 -3.59 29.88
N THR A 101 14.57 -4.67 30.19
CA THR A 101 15.18 -5.88 30.75
C THR A 101 15.89 -6.66 29.65
N PRO A 102 16.83 -7.56 30.00
CA PRO A 102 17.45 -8.43 29.00
C PRO A 102 16.44 -9.26 28.20
N GLU A 103 15.35 -9.68 28.84
CA GLU A 103 14.28 -10.44 28.20
C GLU A 103 13.52 -9.60 27.17
N GLY A 104 13.22 -8.36 27.50
CA GLY A 104 12.57 -7.43 26.59
C GLY A 104 13.44 -7.10 25.39
N LEU A 105 14.75 -6.96 25.61
CA LEU A 105 15.70 -6.72 24.53
C LEU A 105 15.75 -7.91 23.57
N ALA A 106 15.74 -9.13 24.09
CA ALA A 106 15.72 -10.33 23.28
C ALA A 106 14.45 -10.42 22.43
N GLN A 107 13.30 -10.08 23.00
CA GLN A 107 12.03 -10.05 22.28
C GLN A 107 12.04 -9.00 21.16
N LEU A 108 12.56 -7.82 21.45
CA LEU A 108 12.64 -6.75 20.45
C LEU A 108 13.55 -7.14 19.29
N THR A 109 14.69 -7.73 19.58
CA THR A 109 15.63 -8.22 18.58
C THR A 109 14.98 -9.28 17.70
N HIS A 110 14.23 -10.20 18.28
CA HIS A 110 13.53 -11.23 17.55
C HIS A 110 12.48 -10.63 16.59
N ILE A 111 11.72 -9.64 17.06
CA ILE A 111 10.72 -8.96 16.23
C ILE A 111 11.39 -8.24 15.07
N ALA A 112 12.50 -7.55 15.31
CA ALA A 112 13.23 -6.84 14.28
C ALA A 112 13.77 -7.81 13.21
N ASP A 113 14.32 -8.94 13.64
CA ASP A 113 14.82 -9.98 12.75
C ASP A 113 13.70 -10.55 11.86
N LEU A 114 12.51 -10.77 12.42
CA LEU A 114 11.36 -11.24 11.67
C LEU A 114 10.92 -10.21 10.63
N GLN A 115 10.88 -8.94 10.98
CA GLN A 115 10.52 -7.88 10.03
C GLN A 115 11.49 -7.81 8.87
N ASP A 116 12.79 -7.88 9.15
CA ASP A 116 13.81 -7.87 8.11
C ASP A 116 13.70 -9.09 7.20
N PHE A 117 13.45 -10.25 7.77
CA PHE A 117 13.23 -11.47 6.99
C PHE A 117 12.06 -11.32 6.02
N TYR A 118 10.91 -10.83 6.49
CA TYR A 118 9.74 -10.65 5.66
C TYR A 118 9.92 -9.54 4.62
N PHE A 119 10.64 -8.50 4.96
CA PHE A 119 10.95 -7.42 4.02
C PHE A 119 11.84 -7.93 2.87
N ASP A 120 12.90 -8.65 3.20
CA ASP A 120 13.80 -9.23 2.21
C ASP A 120 13.08 -10.23 1.30
N LYS A 121 12.18 -11.01 1.86
CA LYS A 121 11.37 -11.94 1.10
C LYS A 121 10.43 -11.21 0.13
N GLY A 122 9.84 -10.11 0.57
CA GLY A 122 8.99 -9.26 -0.27
C GLY A 122 9.77 -8.68 -1.45
N ASP A 123 10.96 -8.16 -1.20
CA ASP A 123 11.85 -7.63 -2.25
C ASP A 123 12.24 -8.71 -3.25
N ALA A 124 12.57 -9.91 -2.77
CA ALA A 124 12.92 -11.03 -3.64
C ALA A 124 11.75 -11.41 -4.55
N GLU A 125 10.53 -11.39 -4.04
CA GLU A 125 9.34 -11.66 -4.84
C GLU A 125 9.10 -10.59 -5.90
N LEU A 126 9.26 -9.32 -5.54
CA LEU A 126 9.13 -8.21 -6.48
C LEU A 126 10.16 -8.30 -7.60
N LEU A 127 11.39 -8.65 -7.28
CA LEU A 127 12.45 -8.82 -8.27
C LEU A 127 12.17 -9.99 -9.22
N ARG A 128 11.55 -11.06 -8.75
CA ARG A 128 11.16 -12.19 -9.59
C ARG A 128 10.04 -11.85 -10.55
N GLN A 129 9.17 -10.93 -10.18
CA GLN A 129 8.05 -10.50 -11.00
C GLN A 129 8.45 -9.45 -12.04
N GLY A 130 9.63 -8.86 -11.88
CA GLY A 130 10.15 -7.81 -12.76
C GLY A 130 10.84 -8.36 -14.04
#